data_af26724141999c5dc6aae761725284ef
#
_entry.id   af26724141999c5dc6aae761725284ef
#
_cell.length_a   1.000
_cell.length_b   1.000
_cell.length_c   1.000
_cell.angle_alpha   90.00
_cell.angle_beta   90.00
_cell.angle_gamma   90.00
#
_symmetry.space_group_name_H-M   'P 1'
#
loop_
_entity.id
_entity.type
_entity.pdbx_description
1 polymer ?
#
loop_
_entity_poly.entity_id
_entity_poly.type
_entity_poly.pdbx_seq_one_letter_code
_entity_poly.pdbx_strand_id
1 'polypeptide(L)'
;MRRFSLTPYLWLPVLVLLGYLGNYFPLPLFFGVDFIFGSIFALLIIYYYGLFWGSFGTVIIASYTLILWKHPYAMVALMGEALFVGWQFRQRQGNLVLWVALYWLFLGMPFIFVTYRFGLQMSSLATELVVCKQAVNGIFNALVANLIIFGVANFQQRILKQNIAYLSFEQTLFNILVAFIFFPLLFVTVIQGQQAFAAMEKAIAVELNTVEAPVLNALRFWYQSQVAGLQTLANSLDPLLPSLNQPANTNPALLAKAQSLIQNTQRSFPAYSVLYLTNQNAQIIISEPPRNTLDEPLLGLNRQSTHQKLQQPAHLQPQFTHLHHDKIETLPHFGVMIPFMAPDGLKGVLYGSLNVEQLSIFLQLNGTAKELTMTLMDNQNRILASSSPELKPMAMLDLQKGGKWRSLTPTLGHWLPDKKISPMLRWRQSFYYAVVPLDHEIPWKLVLRLSPEPQINDLQLLSLKNLITLLVLTGLGLITSIFVSRRVASPL
;
A
#
# COMPACT_ATOMS: atom_id res chain seq x y z
N MET A 1 -2.46 29.56 48.67
CA MET A 1 -2.08 30.00 47.31
C MET A 1 -3.24 30.73 46.69
N ARG A 2 -3.14 32.04 46.46
CA ARG A 2 -4.14 32.77 45.66
C ARG A 2 -3.88 32.41 44.22
N ARG A 3 -4.73 31.52 43.66
CA ARG A 3 -4.79 31.23 42.26
C ARG A 3 -5.19 32.51 41.54
N PHE A 4 -4.51 32.77 40.42
CA PHE A 4 -4.71 33.91 39.55
C PHE A 4 -6.16 34.29 39.36
N SER A 5 -6.47 35.56 39.56
CA SER A 5 -7.71 36.18 39.09
C SER A 5 -7.55 36.70 37.66
N LEU A 6 -7.34 35.80 36.72
CA LEU A 6 -7.93 36.01 35.40
C LEU A 6 -9.43 35.86 35.60
N THR A 7 -10.25 36.74 35.05
CA THR A 7 -11.72 36.62 35.04
C THR A 7 -12.06 35.16 34.78
N PRO A 8 -12.49 34.40 35.81
CA PRO A 8 -12.00 33.02 35.95
C PRO A 8 -12.55 32.06 34.92
N TYR A 9 -13.60 32.38 34.20
CA TYR A 9 -14.24 31.41 33.31
C TYR A 9 -14.24 31.79 31.83
N LEU A 10 -13.76 32.98 31.47
CA LEU A 10 -13.79 33.45 30.07
C LEU A 10 -12.76 32.74 29.17
N TRP A 11 -11.61 32.37 29.75
CA TRP A 11 -10.54 31.70 29.02
C TRP A 11 -10.67 30.18 28.93
N LEU A 12 -11.50 29.55 29.78
CA LEU A 12 -11.70 28.12 29.78
C LEU A 12 -12.23 27.58 28.42
N PRO A 13 -13.30 28.16 27.82
CA PRO A 13 -13.76 27.73 26.51
C PRO A 13 -12.70 27.94 25.40
N VAL A 14 -11.94 29.02 25.49
CA VAL A 14 -10.86 29.31 24.52
C VAL A 14 -9.77 28.25 24.59
N LEU A 15 -9.32 27.85 25.79
CA LEU A 15 -8.33 26.81 25.97
C LEU A 15 -8.86 25.44 25.48
N VAL A 16 -10.12 25.11 25.74
CA VAL A 16 -10.76 23.89 25.24
C VAL A 16 -10.79 23.89 23.72
N LEU A 17 -11.19 25.02 23.12
CA LEU A 17 -11.22 25.16 21.65
C LEU A 17 -9.82 25.02 21.05
N LEU A 18 -8.83 25.70 21.59
CA LEU A 18 -7.43 25.60 21.14
C LEU A 18 -6.90 24.16 21.29
N GLY A 19 -7.27 23.48 22.37
CA GLY A 19 -6.91 22.09 22.58
C GLY A 19 -7.55 21.16 21.55
N TYR A 20 -8.81 21.36 21.22
CA TYR A 20 -9.50 20.61 20.18
C TYR A 20 -8.85 20.86 18.79
N LEU A 21 -8.57 22.11 18.47
CA LEU A 21 -7.86 22.50 17.25
C LEU A 21 -6.43 21.93 17.20
N GLY A 22 -5.73 21.86 18.34
CA GLY A 22 -4.41 21.24 18.42
C GLY A 22 -4.41 19.74 18.10
N ASN A 23 -5.55 19.06 18.29
CA ASN A 23 -5.73 17.68 17.84
C ASN A 23 -6.25 17.61 16.38
N TYR A 24 -6.98 18.62 15.93
CA TYR A 24 -7.48 18.74 14.54
C TYR A 24 -6.34 18.94 13.53
N PHE A 25 -5.28 19.64 13.90
CA PHE A 25 -4.07 19.87 13.11
C PHE A 25 -2.90 19.04 13.62
N PRO A 26 -2.91 17.72 13.42
CA PRO A 26 -1.82 16.86 13.86
C PRO A 26 -0.58 17.05 12.99
N LEU A 27 0.60 16.81 13.56
CA LEU A 27 1.84 16.70 12.79
C LEU A 27 2.05 15.23 12.39
N PRO A 28 1.87 14.88 11.11
CA PRO A 28 2.02 13.51 10.67
C PRO A 28 3.49 13.09 10.60
N LEU A 29 3.81 11.90 11.12
CA LEU A 29 5.06 11.20 10.85
C LEU A 29 4.93 10.36 9.58
N PHE A 30 4.07 9.33 9.64
CA PHE A 30 3.71 8.41 8.56
C PHE A 30 2.51 7.54 8.99
N PHE A 31 1.78 6.97 8.06
CA PHE A 31 0.70 5.95 8.24
C PHE A 31 -0.33 6.24 9.34
N GLY A 32 -0.59 7.51 9.66
CA GLY A 32 -1.46 7.89 10.78
C GLY A 32 -0.80 7.77 12.15
N VAL A 33 0.52 7.73 12.20
CA VAL A 33 1.31 7.98 13.40
C VAL A 33 1.51 9.48 13.47
N ASP A 34 0.66 10.16 14.24
CA ASP A 34 0.59 11.62 14.27
C ASP A 34 0.90 12.16 15.67
N PHE A 35 1.66 13.24 15.76
CA PHE A 35 1.78 14.03 16.98
C PHE A 35 0.57 14.96 17.11
N ILE A 36 -0.04 14.96 18.27
CA ILE A 36 -1.21 15.79 18.61
C ILE A 36 -0.87 16.75 19.74
N PHE A 37 -1.47 17.94 19.73
CA PHE A 37 -1.09 19.04 20.61
C PHE A 37 -2.16 19.42 21.62
N GLY A 38 -3.28 18.71 21.65
CA GLY A 38 -4.40 19.02 22.53
C GLY A 38 -4.07 18.93 24.02
N SER A 39 -3.19 17.98 24.42
CA SER A 39 -2.77 17.82 25.82
C SER A 39 -2.03 19.05 26.37
N ILE A 40 -1.41 19.89 25.52
CA ILE A 40 -0.82 21.17 25.96
C ILE A 40 -1.88 21.98 26.71
N PHE A 41 -3.04 22.18 26.08
CA PHE A 41 -4.11 22.97 26.61
C PHE A 41 -4.85 22.27 27.75
N ALA A 42 -4.99 20.95 27.68
CA ALA A 42 -5.53 20.15 28.79
C ALA A 42 -4.71 20.32 30.05
N LEU A 43 -3.38 20.26 29.95
CA LEU A 43 -2.45 20.50 31.08
C LEU A 43 -2.51 21.94 31.57
N LEU A 44 -2.66 22.95 30.70
CA LEU A 44 -2.88 24.34 31.10
C LEU A 44 -4.18 24.49 31.90
N ILE A 45 -5.28 23.85 31.45
CA ILE A 45 -6.56 23.87 32.18
C ILE A 45 -6.40 23.23 33.56
N ILE A 46 -5.72 22.08 33.66
CA ILE A 46 -5.40 21.42 34.93
C ILE A 46 -4.64 22.37 35.86
N TYR A 47 -3.63 23.04 35.34
CA TYR A 47 -2.78 23.93 36.12
C TYR A 47 -3.56 25.15 36.67
N TYR A 48 -4.36 25.82 35.83
CA TYR A 48 -5.07 27.05 36.19
C TYR A 48 -6.43 26.82 36.88
N TYR A 49 -7.18 25.81 36.44
CA TYR A 49 -8.57 25.57 36.88
C TYR A 49 -8.73 24.31 37.75
N GLY A 50 -7.68 23.50 37.86
CA GLY A 50 -7.66 22.30 38.69
C GLY A 50 -8.27 21.05 38.06
N LEU A 51 -8.32 19.97 38.86
CA LEU A 51 -8.67 18.63 38.41
C LEU A 51 -10.01 18.55 37.74
N PHE A 52 -11.07 19.11 38.29
CA PHE A 52 -12.44 18.96 37.72
C PHE A 52 -12.54 19.55 36.34
N TRP A 53 -12.21 20.83 36.17
CA TRP A 53 -12.28 21.51 34.89
C TRP A 53 -11.23 20.98 33.89
N GLY A 54 -10.07 20.58 34.37
CA GLY A 54 -9.04 19.93 33.57
C GLY A 54 -9.50 18.60 32.97
N SER A 55 -10.11 17.74 33.80
CA SER A 55 -10.65 16.46 33.33
C SER A 55 -11.81 16.64 32.35
N PHE A 56 -12.75 17.54 32.65
CA PHE A 56 -13.87 17.84 31.74
C PHE A 56 -13.39 18.41 30.40
N GLY A 57 -12.48 19.37 30.42
CA GLY A 57 -11.88 19.93 29.20
C GLY A 57 -11.15 18.86 28.38
N THR A 58 -10.43 17.96 29.06
CA THR A 58 -9.70 16.85 28.39
C THR A 58 -10.64 15.90 27.67
N VAL A 59 -11.83 15.59 28.20
CA VAL A 59 -12.85 14.76 27.51
C VAL A 59 -13.17 15.36 26.15
N ILE A 60 -13.45 16.68 26.11
CA ILE A 60 -13.80 17.37 24.86
C ILE A 60 -12.61 17.40 23.91
N ILE A 61 -11.43 17.78 24.39
CA ILE A 61 -10.18 17.86 23.59
C ILE A 61 -9.83 16.49 23.01
N ALA A 62 -9.84 15.45 23.83
CA ALA A 62 -9.45 14.11 23.44
C ALA A 62 -10.49 13.40 22.56
N SER A 63 -11.76 13.86 22.55
CA SER A 63 -12.81 13.25 21.72
C SER A 63 -12.46 13.24 20.22
N TYR A 64 -11.67 14.20 19.74
CA TYR A 64 -11.23 14.22 18.36
C TYR A 64 -10.37 13.00 17.98
N THR A 65 -9.66 12.40 18.93
CA THR A 65 -8.85 11.19 18.67
C THR A 65 -9.71 9.98 18.24
N LEU A 66 -11.01 9.94 18.59
CA LEU A 66 -11.96 8.95 18.11
C LEU A 66 -12.15 9.06 16.59
N ILE A 67 -12.19 10.29 16.09
CA ILE A 67 -12.35 10.58 14.65
C ILE A 67 -11.03 10.25 13.93
N LEU A 68 -9.90 10.63 14.52
CA LEU A 68 -8.57 10.49 13.92
C LEU A 68 -8.15 9.02 13.79
N TRP A 69 -8.26 8.24 14.89
CA TRP A 69 -7.73 6.87 14.93
C TRP A 69 -8.80 5.77 14.92
N LYS A 70 -10.10 6.14 14.93
CA LYS A 70 -11.25 5.21 14.85
C LYS A 70 -11.35 4.21 16.03
N HIS A 71 -10.79 4.56 17.19
CA HIS A 71 -10.88 3.77 18.41
C HIS A 71 -10.75 4.66 19.68
N PRO A 72 -11.27 4.25 20.86
CA PRO A 72 -11.32 5.08 22.06
C PRO A 72 -10.04 5.07 22.91
N TYR A 73 -9.10 4.16 22.66
CA TYR A 73 -7.99 3.89 23.58
C TYR A 73 -7.08 5.09 23.83
N ALA A 74 -6.81 5.88 22.79
CA ALA A 74 -6.01 7.10 22.93
C ALA A 74 -6.74 8.15 23.78
N MET A 75 -8.04 8.32 23.59
CA MET A 75 -8.85 9.22 24.43
C MET A 75 -8.80 8.81 25.91
N VAL A 76 -8.93 7.53 26.21
CA VAL A 76 -8.88 6.98 27.57
C VAL A 76 -7.48 7.23 28.19
N ALA A 77 -6.40 7.02 27.43
CA ALA A 77 -5.04 7.29 27.91
C ALA A 77 -4.82 8.78 28.23
N LEU A 78 -5.30 9.70 27.38
CA LEU A 78 -5.19 11.14 27.62
C LEU A 78 -6.05 11.60 28.83
N MET A 79 -7.23 10.99 29.01
CA MET A 79 -8.01 11.21 30.23
C MET A 79 -7.29 10.71 31.48
N GLY A 80 -6.66 9.53 31.41
CA GLY A 80 -5.84 9.00 32.49
C GLY A 80 -4.67 9.92 32.84
N GLU A 81 -3.97 10.49 31.84
CA GLU A 81 -2.94 11.52 32.02
C GLU A 81 -3.49 12.73 32.81
N ALA A 82 -4.61 13.26 32.36
CA ALA A 82 -5.23 14.42 32.99
C ALA A 82 -5.63 14.15 34.44
N LEU A 83 -6.23 13.00 34.73
CA LEU A 83 -6.62 12.60 36.07
C LEU A 83 -5.40 12.41 36.99
N PHE A 84 -4.40 11.68 36.50
CA PHE A 84 -3.18 11.44 37.30
C PHE A 84 -2.45 12.72 37.60
N VAL A 85 -2.17 13.55 36.60
CA VAL A 85 -1.47 14.83 36.77
C VAL A 85 -2.27 15.78 37.67
N GLY A 86 -3.59 15.91 37.41
CA GLY A 86 -4.45 16.78 38.21
C GLY A 86 -4.53 16.33 39.69
N TRP A 87 -4.54 15.00 39.92
CA TRP A 87 -4.52 14.45 41.27
C TRP A 87 -3.19 14.74 41.98
N GLN A 88 -2.04 14.57 41.31
CA GLN A 88 -0.73 14.88 41.86
C GLN A 88 -0.59 16.38 42.19
N PHE A 89 -1.05 17.26 41.30
CA PHE A 89 -1.05 18.71 41.58
C PHE A 89 -1.93 19.12 42.76
N ARG A 90 -2.94 18.34 43.09
CA ARG A 90 -3.78 18.57 44.29
C ARG A 90 -3.07 18.18 45.57
N GLN A 91 -2.26 17.12 45.53
CA GLN A 91 -1.59 16.58 46.74
C GLN A 91 -0.20 17.17 46.95
N ARG A 92 0.58 17.32 45.90
CA ARG A 92 1.99 17.77 45.98
C ARG A 92 2.29 18.77 44.88
N GLN A 93 2.95 19.85 45.26
CA GLN A 93 3.55 20.74 44.27
C GLN A 93 4.75 20.03 43.65
N GLY A 94 4.77 19.89 42.34
CA GLY A 94 5.83 19.20 41.63
C GLY A 94 5.98 19.72 40.20
N ASN A 95 6.98 19.22 39.51
CA ASN A 95 7.21 19.57 38.11
C ASN A 95 6.20 18.84 37.19
N LEU A 96 5.51 19.60 36.34
CA LEU A 96 4.51 19.10 35.39
C LEU A 96 5.08 18.02 34.49
N VAL A 97 6.27 18.25 33.91
CA VAL A 97 6.93 17.34 32.99
C VAL A 97 7.27 16.00 33.65
N LEU A 98 7.73 16.06 34.93
CA LEU A 98 8.04 14.86 35.67
C LEU A 98 6.79 13.99 35.93
N TRP A 99 5.66 14.63 36.34
CA TRP A 99 4.43 13.87 36.57
C TRP A 99 3.88 13.24 35.28
N VAL A 100 3.95 13.94 34.14
CA VAL A 100 3.57 13.39 32.82
C VAL A 100 4.50 12.26 32.42
N ALA A 101 5.82 12.41 32.59
CA ALA A 101 6.78 11.34 32.27
C ALA A 101 6.53 10.09 33.14
N LEU A 102 6.26 10.24 34.45
CA LEU A 102 5.91 9.13 35.34
C LEU A 102 4.59 8.45 34.94
N TYR A 103 3.56 9.24 34.57
CA TYR A 103 2.32 8.70 34.07
C TYR A 103 2.54 7.81 32.83
N TRP A 104 3.23 8.34 31.83
CA TRP A 104 3.47 7.58 30.60
C TRP A 104 4.31 6.34 30.87
N LEU A 105 5.36 6.41 31.66
CA LEU A 105 6.22 5.27 31.95
C LEU A 105 5.49 4.12 32.66
N PHE A 106 4.69 4.43 33.68
CA PHE A 106 4.11 3.41 34.55
C PHE A 106 2.68 3.04 34.25
N LEU A 107 1.88 3.91 33.62
CA LEU A 107 0.47 3.69 33.35
C LEU A 107 0.12 3.80 31.88
N GLY A 108 0.54 4.86 31.20
CA GLY A 108 0.16 5.15 29.83
C GLY A 108 0.74 4.13 28.82
N MET A 109 2.05 3.87 28.87
CA MET A 109 2.70 2.91 27.98
C MET A 109 2.14 1.49 28.15
N PRO A 110 2.03 0.92 29.36
CA PRO A 110 1.42 -0.40 29.56
C PRO A 110 -0.03 -0.46 29.07
N PHE A 111 -0.83 0.57 29.34
CA PHE A 111 -2.24 0.62 28.89
C PHE A 111 -2.33 0.62 27.35
N ILE A 112 -1.56 1.46 26.66
CA ILE A 112 -1.53 1.51 25.19
C ILE A 112 -1.02 0.18 24.63
N PHE A 113 0.03 -0.42 25.24
CA PHE A 113 0.54 -1.71 24.79
C PHE A 113 -0.55 -2.79 24.82
N VAL A 114 -1.24 -2.96 25.94
CA VAL A 114 -2.28 -3.97 26.12
C VAL A 114 -3.44 -3.74 25.13
N THR A 115 -3.94 -2.51 25.05
CA THR A 115 -5.11 -2.19 24.22
C THR A 115 -4.83 -2.28 22.73
N TYR A 116 -3.65 -1.88 22.27
CA TYR A 116 -3.28 -1.96 20.85
C TYR A 116 -2.88 -3.38 20.44
N ARG A 117 -2.11 -4.09 21.29
CA ARG A 117 -1.67 -5.46 20.99
C ARG A 117 -2.81 -6.45 20.97
N PHE A 118 -3.69 -6.40 21.98
CA PHE A 118 -4.76 -7.38 22.15
C PHE A 118 -6.12 -6.83 21.69
N GLY A 119 -6.43 -5.57 21.87
CA GLY A 119 -7.70 -4.97 21.45
C GLY A 119 -7.78 -4.67 19.96
N LEU A 120 -6.71 -4.13 19.35
CA LEU A 120 -6.64 -3.85 17.91
C LEU A 120 -5.92 -4.94 17.12
N GLN A 121 -5.36 -5.96 17.78
CA GLN A 121 -4.59 -7.04 17.16
C GLN A 121 -3.43 -6.55 16.26
N MET A 122 -2.78 -5.46 16.66
CA MET A 122 -1.64 -4.92 15.94
C MET A 122 -0.40 -5.81 16.14
N SER A 123 0.54 -5.75 15.17
CA SER A 123 1.85 -6.40 15.33
C SER A 123 2.62 -5.81 16.52
N SER A 124 3.55 -6.59 17.10
CA SER A 124 4.38 -6.11 18.22
C SER A 124 5.11 -4.82 17.88
N LEU A 125 5.80 -4.81 16.73
CA LEU A 125 6.55 -3.66 16.24
C LEU A 125 5.69 -2.39 16.10
N ALA A 126 4.50 -2.50 15.48
CA ALA A 126 3.58 -1.38 15.34
C ALA A 126 3.04 -0.89 16.69
N THR A 127 2.78 -1.82 17.62
CA THR A 127 2.34 -1.49 18.99
C THR A 127 3.42 -0.74 19.78
N GLU A 128 4.65 -1.25 19.79
CA GLU A 128 5.79 -0.63 20.44
C GLU A 128 6.08 0.78 19.91
N LEU A 129 5.99 0.95 18.60
CA LEU A 129 6.11 2.25 17.95
C LEU A 129 5.08 3.26 18.48
N VAL A 130 3.80 2.86 18.54
CA VAL A 130 2.74 3.75 19.05
C VAL A 130 2.92 4.04 20.52
N VAL A 131 3.30 3.05 21.32
CA VAL A 131 3.59 3.21 22.76
C VAL A 131 4.68 4.26 22.99
N CYS A 132 5.82 4.12 22.33
CA CYS A 132 6.93 5.09 22.43
C CYS A 132 6.52 6.48 21.93
N LYS A 133 5.81 6.54 20.80
CA LYS A 133 5.32 7.80 20.23
C LYS A 133 4.37 8.52 21.18
N GLN A 134 3.47 7.83 21.85
CA GLN A 134 2.52 8.46 22.78
C GLN A 134 3.25 9.04 24.00
N ALA A 135 4.23 8.33 24.55
CA ALA A 135 5.05 8.83 25.65
C ALA A 135 5.85 10.09 25.24
N VAL A 136 6.49 10.07 24.07
CA VAL A 136 7.20 11.24 23.51
C VAL A 136 6.23 12.42 23.33
N ASN A 137 5.04 12.16 22.78
CA ASN A 137 4.02 13.21 22.60
C ASN A 137 3.53 13.82 23.91
N GLY A 138 3.32 13.01 24.95
CA GLY A 138 2.95 13.49 26.28
C GLY A 138 4.03 14.38 26.90
N ILE A 139 5.29 13.95 26.85
CA ILE A 139 6.44 14.73 27.36
C ILE A 139 6.59 16.06 26.58
N PHE A 140 6.46 16.02 25.26
CA PHE A 140 6.45 17.22 24.41
C PHE A 140 5.40 18.22 24.86
N ASN A 141 4.14 17.75 24.97
CA ASN A 141 3.01 18.59 25.36
C ASN A 141 3.21 19.19 26.77
N ALA A 142 3.76 18.40 27.71
CA ALA A 142 4.07 18.89 29.06
C ALA A 142 5.16 19.95 29.06
N LEU A 143 6.23 19.78 28.28
CA LEU A 143 7.29 20.78 28.14
C LEU A 143 6.76 22.09 27.57
N VAL A 144 5.97 22.03 26.50
CA VAL A 144 5.38 23.22 25.89
C VAL A 144 4.38 23.90 26.84
N ALA A 145 3.52 23.14 27.52
CA ALA A 145 2.61 23.70 28.52
C ALA A 145 3.36 24.41 29.64
N ASN A 146 4.47 23.82 30.11
CA ASN A 146 5.28 24.39 31.16
C ASN A 146 6.02 25.68 30.71
N LEU A 147 6.52 25.72 29.48
CA LEU A 147 7.09 26.93 28.88
C LEU A 147 6.05 28.05 28.75
N ILE A 148 4.83 27.72 28.37
CA ILE A 148 3.70 28.70 28.30
C ILE A 148 3.41 29.24 29.72
N ILE A 149 3.30 28.36 30.73
CA ILE A 149 3.08 28.77 32.13
C ILE A 149 4.18 29.76 32.60
N PHE A 150 5.44 29.43 32.31
CA PHE A 150 6.56 30.27 32.62
C PHE A 150 6.51 31.62 31.89
N GLY A 151 6.23 31.61 30.60
CA GLY A 151 6.08 32.82 29.78
C GLY A 151 4.97 33.75 30.31
N VAL A 152 3.79 33.18 30.61
CA VAL A 152 2.66 33.92 31.18
C VAL A 152 3.00 34.50 32.55
N ALA A 153 3.64 33.72 33.43
CA ALA A 153 4.03 34.19 34.75
C ALA A 153 5.02 35.38 34.68
N ASN A 154 6.04 35.28 33.80
CA ASN A 154 6.98 36.37 33.58
C ASN A 154 6.35 37.64 33.00
N PHE A 155 5.44 37.47 32.03
CA PHE A 155 4.70 38.57 31.42
C PHE A 155 3.86 39.33 32.44
N GLN A 156 3.11 38.59 33.29
CA GLN A 156 2.26 39.19 34.31
C GLN A 156 3.10 39.94 35.37
N GLN A 157 4.23 39.37 35.76
CA GLN A 157 5.14 40.04 36.72
C GLN A 157 5.72 41.32 36.12
N ARG A 158 6.23 41.31 34.91
CA ARG A 158 6.91 42.46 34.29
C ARG A 158 5.95 43.59 33.88
N ILE A 159 4.83 43.25 33.36
CA ILE A 159 3.89 44.24 32.75
C ILE A 159 2.76 44.62 33.70
N LEU A 160 2.17 43.65 34.41
CA LEU A 160 1.06 43.90 35.31
C LEU A 160 1.46 44.18 36.74
N LYS A 161 2.77 44.11 37.05
CA LYS A 161 3.35 44.35 38.41
C LYS A 161 2.65 43.54 39.51
N GLN A 162 2.12 42.37 39.18
CA GLN A 162 1.44 41.49 40.12
C GLN A 162 2.47 40.60 40.83
N ASN A 163 2.44 40.54 42.17
CA ASN A 163 3.25 39.59 42.96
C ASN A 163 2.67 38.18 42.79
N ILE A 164 3.30 37.39 41.92
CA ILE A 164 2.88 36.03 41.61
C ILE A 164 3.87 35.05 42.27
N ALA A 165 3.37 33.91 42.73
CA ALA A 165 4.21 32.83 43.23
C ALA A 165 5.18 32.37 42.13
N TYR A 166 6.48 32.59 42.39
CA TYR A 166 7.55 32.22 41.47
C TYR A 166 7.58 30.71 41.24
N LEU A 167 7.75 30.30 39.98
CA LEU A 167 8.39 29.00 39.71
C LEU A 167 9.79 29.09 40.37
N SER A 168 10.17 28.07 41.12
CA SER A 168 11.50 28.08 41.72
C SER A 168 12.57 28.14 40.62
N PHE A 169 13.69 28.79 40.90
CA PHE A 169 14.83 28.84 39.99
C PHE A 169 15.22 27.41 39.53
N GLU A 170 15.17 26.46 40.46
CA GLU A 170 15.36 25.04 40.20
C GLU A 170 14.42 24.49 39.10
N GLN A 171 13.13 24.77 39.21
CA GLN A 171 12.14 24.29 38.20
C GLN A 171 12.36 24.93 36.84
N THR A 172 12.70 26.22 36.80
CA THR A 172 12.99 26.93 35.56
C THR A 172 14.21 26.37 34.87
N LEU A 173 15.33 26.21 35.60
CA LEU A 173 16.56 25.63 35.08
C LEU A 173 16.35 24.19 34.58
N PHE A 174 15.64 23.37 35.36
CA PHE A 174 15.28 22.03 34.99
C PHE A 174 14.54 21.98 33.62
N ASN A 175 13.50 22.80 33.46
CA ASN A 175 12.68 22.80 32.25
C ASN A 175 13.46 23.27 31.02
N ILE A 176 14.32 24.29 31.16
CA ILE A 176 15.17 24.78 30.08
C ILE A 176 16.17 23.69 29.64
N LEU A 177 16.82 23.02 30.58
CA LEU A 177 17.78 21.97 30.29
C LEU A 177 17.11 20.78 29.55
N VAL A 178 15.95 20.34 30.05
CA VAL A 178 15.21 19.25 29.41
C VAL A 178 14.73 19.65 27.99
N ALA A 179 14.20 20.86 27.87
CA ALA A 179 13.73 21.36 26.55
C ALA A 179 14.88 21.46 25.53
N PHE A 180 16.06 21.91 25.98
CA PHE A 180 17.25 22.04 25.12
C PHE A 180 17.74 20.68 24.59
N ILE A 181 17.57 19.61 25.34
CA ILE A 181 17.90 18.25 24.91
C ILE A 181 16.76 17.70 24.01
N PHE A 182 15.51 17.84 24.46
CA PHE A 182 14.37 17.16 23.87
C PHE A 182 13.98 17.71 22.48
N PHE A 183 13.85 19.05 22.33
CA PHE A 183 13.36 19.63 21.10
C PHE A 183 14.25 19.39 19.88
N PRO A 184 15.58 19.53 19.94
CA PRO A 184 16.43 19.20 18.80
C PRO A 184 16.35 17.73 18.40
N LEU A 185 16.31 16.80 19.37
CA LEU A 185 16.20 15.38 19.11
C LEU A 185 14.85 15.02 18.49
N LEU A 186 13.76 15.60 19.01
CA LEU A 186 12.43 15.41 18.43
C LEU A 186 12.37 15.92 16.98
N PHE A 187 12.90 17.12 16.74
CA PHE A 187 12.95 17.72 15.39
C PHE A 187 13.68 16.80 14.39
N VAL A 188 14.84 16.31 14.76
CA VAL A 188 15.60 15.33 13.94
C VAL A 188 14.78 14.06 13.73
N THR A 189 14.14 13.52 14.77
CA THR A 189 13.31 12.31 14.66
C THR A 189 12.15 12.49 13.69
N VAL A 190 11.47 13.64 13.72
CA VAL A 190 10.35 13.94 12.80
C VAL A 190 10.84 14.04 11.35
N ILE A 191 11.95 14.79 11.12
CA ILE A 191 12.50 14.93 9.77
C ILE A 191 12.95 13.57 9.21
N GLN A 192 13.67 12.79 10.03
CA GLN A 192 14.11 11.45 9.61
C GLN A 192 12.92 10.53 9.29
N GLY A 193 11.84 10.59 10.09
CA GLY A 193 10.62 9.81 9.81
C GLY A 193 9.98 10.18 8.46
N GLN A 194 9.86 11.47 8.17
CA GLN A 194 9.31 11.95 6.89
C GLN A 194 10.21 11.60 5.69
N GLN A 195 11.52 11.76 5.85
CA GLN A 195 12.49 11.39 4.81
C GLN A 195 12.49 9.89 4.54
N ALA A 196 12.43 9.07 5.59
CA ALA A 196 12.38 7.61 5.48
C ALA A 196 11.08 7.15 4.79
N PHE A 197 9.95 7.82 5.05
CA PHE A 197 8.70 7.55 4.34
C PHE A 197 8.80 7.87 2.83
N ALA A 198 9.35 9.03 2.49
CA ALA A 198 9.55 9.39 1.08
C ALA A 198 10.55 8.45 0.38
N ALA A 199 11.62 8.02 1.09
CA ALA A 199 12.57 7.05 0.58
C ALA A 199 11.93 5.67 0.36
N MET A 200 11.02 5.25 1.23
CA MET A 200 10.25 4.01 1.08
C MET A 200 9.40 4.04 -0.20
N GLU A 201 8.63 5.10 -0.44
CA GLU A 201 7.82 5.21 -1.67
C GLU A 201 8.70 5.19 -2.93
N LYS A 202 9.85 5.84 -2.89
CA LYS A 202 10.82 5.82 -3.99
C LYS A 202 11.44 4.43 -4.19
N ALA A 203 11.76 3.71 -3.12
CA ALA A 203 12.30 2.35 -3.19
C ALA A 203 11.30 1.38 -3.82
N ILE A 204 10.02 1.46 -3.45
CA ILE A 204 8.93 0.68 -4.06
C ILE A 204 8.81 0.98 -5.56
N ALA A 205 8.87 2.25 -5.96
CA ALA A 205 8.82 2.63 -7.37
C ALA A 205 10.02 2.07 -8.16
N VAL A 206 11.22 2.13 -7.59
CA VAL A 206 12.43 1.54 -8.19
C VAL A 206 12.31 0.03 -8.30
N GLU A 207 11.84 -0.66 -7.28
CA GLU A 207 11.64 -2.10 -7.26
C GLU A 207 10.67 -2.55 -8.37
N LEU A 208 9.51 -1.89 -8.49
CA LEU A 208 8.54 -2.18 -9.56
C LEU A 208 9.12 -1.92 -10.95
N ASN A 209 9.80 -0.79 -11.16
CA ASN A 209 10.42 -0.47 -12.44
C ASN A 209 11.56 -1.45 -12.81
N THR A 210 12.30 -1.94 -11.81
CA THR A 210 13.39 -2.90 -12.04
C THR A 210 12.88 -4.26 -12.51
N VAL A 211 11.69 -4.68 -12.02
CA VAL A 211 11.07 -5.94 -12.43
C VAL A 211 10.29 -5.79 -13.75
N GLU A 212 9.74 -4.62 -14.02
CA GLU A 212 8.88 -4.35 -15.18
C GLU A 212 9.55 -4.70 -16.51
N ALA A 213 10.70 -4.10 -16.79
CA ALA A 213 11.34 -4.22 -18.10
C ALA A 213 11.79 -5.67 -18.44
N PRO A 214 12.44 -6.43 -17.53
CA PRO A 214 12.76 -7.83 -17.79
C PRO A 214 11.54 -8.70 -18.07
N VAL A 215 10.45 -8.54 -17.30
CA VAL A 215 9.24 -9.34 -17.47
C VAL A 215 8.54 -8.99 -18.78
N LEU A 216 8.43 -7.70 -19.13
CA LEU A 216 7.87 -7.28 -20.40
C LEU A 216 8.67 -7.85 -21.58
N ASN A 217 9.99 -7.77 -21.53
CA ASN A 217 10.85 -8.32 -22.59
C ASN A 217 10.72 -9.84 -22.69
N ALA A 218 10.64 -10.53 -21.56
CA ALA A 218 10.45 -11.98 -21.54
C ALA A 218 9.07 -12.38 -22.10
N LEU A 219 8.01 -11.64 -21.78
CA LEU A 219 6.67 -11.84 -22.34
C LEU A 219 6.62 -11.56 -23.85
N ARG A 220 7.27 -10.49 -24.30
CA ARG A 220 7.36 -10.19 -25.74
C ARG A 220 8.11 -11.28 -26.49
N PHE A 221 9.24 -11.72 -25.96
CA PHE A 221 10.04 -12.80 -26.55
C PHE A 221 9.26 -14.11 -26.60
N TRP A 222 8.60 -14.48 -25.50
CA TRP A 222 7.73 -15.67 -25.46
C TRP A 222 6.66 -15.59 -26.53
N TYR A 223 5.94 -14.48 -26.61
CA TYR A 223 4.90 -14.23 -27.59
C TYR A 223 5.42 -14.30 -29.02
N GLN A 224 6.50 -13.57 -29.33
CA GLN A 224 7.12 -13.56 -30.67
C GLN A 224 7.60 -14.96 -31.08
N SER A 225 8.11 -15.72 -30.15
CA SER A 225 8.54 -17.10 -30.36
C SER A 225 7.36 -18.00 -30.75
N GLN A 226 6.21 -17.87 -30.07
CA GLN A 226 5.00 -18.65 -30.43
C GLN A 226 4.52 -18.27 -31.84
N VAL A 227 4.40 -16.98 -32.14
CA VAL A 227 3.95 -16.51 -33.44
C VAL A 227 4.90 -16.96 -34.57
N ALA A 228 6.21 -16.84 -34.38
CA ALA A 228 7.24 -17.25 -35.33
C ALA A 228 7.17 -18.77 -35.60
N GLY A 229 6.98 -19.58 -34.54
CA GLY A 229 6.79 -21.04 -34.71
C GLY A 229 5.58 -21.37 -35.57
N LEU A 230 4.44 -20.72 -35.32
CA LEU A 230 3.21 -20.92 -36.11
C LEU A 230 3.38 -20.40 -37.53
N GLN A 231 4.06 -19.29 -37.77
CA GLN A 231 4.38 -18.74 -39.08
C GLN A 231 5.27 -19.69 -39.88
N THR A 232 6.26 -20.31 -39.24
CA THR A 232 7.14 -21.31 -39.89
C THR A 232 6.34 -22.54 -40.32
N LEU A 233 5.43 -23.00 -39.46
CA LEU A 233 4.51 -24.08 -39.80
C LEU A 233 3.62 -23.69 -40.98
N ALA A 234 3.03 -22.47 -40.97
CA ALA A 234 2.21 -21.97 -42.05
C ALA A 234 2.96 -21.97 -43.39
N ASN A 235 4.18 -21.44 -43.41
CA ASN A 235 5.02 -21.42 -44.60
C ASN A 235 5.32 -22.85 -45.14
N SER A 236 5.41 -23.84 -44.24
CA SER A 236 5.65 -25.25 -44.61
C SER A 236 4.38 -25.94 -45.14
N LEU A 237 3.20 -25.50 -44.70
CA LEU A 237 1.90 -26.04 -45.09
C LEU A 237 1.33 -25.40 -46.39
N ASP A 238 1.69 -24.14 -46.69
CA ASP A 238 1.15 -23.39 -47.82
C ASP A 238 1.27 -24.14 -49.18
N PRO A 239 2.43 -24.77 -49.52
CA PRO A 239 2.54 -25.54 -50.76
C PRO A 239 1.67 -26.79 -50.82
N LEU A 240 1.22 -27.31 -49.66
CA LEU A 240 0.40 -28.52 -49.55
C LEU A 240 -1.12 -28.23 -49.64
N LEU A 241 -1.53 -27.02 -49.30
CA LEU A 241 -2.95 -26.61 -49.22
C LEU A 241 -3.78 -26.82 -50.48
N PRO A 242 -3.31 -26.49 -51.68
CA PRO A 242 -4.11 -26.70 -52.91
C PRO A 242 -4.53 -28.16 -53.11
N SER A 243 -3.67 -29.11 -52.74
CA SER A 243 -3.96 -30.53 -52.80
C SER A 243 -4.82 -31.02 -51.62
N LEU A 244 -4.67 -30.42 -50.46
CA LEU A 244 -5.46 -30.77 -49.26
C LEU A 244 -6.89 -30.23 -49.30
N ASN A 245 -7.16 -29.19 -50.10
CA ASN A 245 -8.48 -28.62 -50.32
C ASN A 245 -9.36 -29.37 -51.33
N GLN A 246 -8.83 -30.43 -52.01
CA GLN A 246 -9.57 -31.25 -52.94
C GLN A 246 -10.04 -32.58 -52.32
N PRO A 247 -11.26 -32.64 -51.73
CA PRO A 247 -11.70 -33.83 -50.99
C PRO A 247 -11.77 -35.13 -51.81
N ALA A 248 -11.94 -35.02 -53.10
CA ALA A 248 -12.05 -36.18 -54.00
C ALA A 248 -10.70 -36.83 -54.42
N ASN A 249 -9.55 -36.12 -54.19
CA ASN A 249 -8.21 -36.54 -54.62
C ASN A 249 -7.12 -36.29 -53.57
N THR A 250 -7.48 -36.28 -52.30
CA THR A 250 -6.45 -36.03 -51.23
C THR A 250 -5.46 -37.18 -51.20
N ASN A 251 -4.21 -36.92 -51.60
CA ASN A 251 -3.12 -37.89 -51.53
C ASN A 251 -2.82 -38.23 -50.06
N PRO A 252 -2.99 -39.50 -49.59
CA PRO A 252 -2.75 -39.90 -48.21
C PRO A 252 -1.33 -39.56 -47.72
N ALA A 253 -0.34 -39.58 -48.60
CA ALA A 253 1.05 -39.23 -48.24
C ALA A 253 1.22 -37.73 -47.93
N LEU A 254 0.49 -36.83 -48.63
CA LEU A 254 0.50 -35.40 -48.35
C LEU A 254 -0.22 -35.08 -47.05
N LEU A 255 -1.33 -35.76 -46.77
CA LEU A 255 -2.03 -35.64 -45.51
C LEU A 255 -1.14 -36.08 -44.33
N ALA A 256 -0.48 -37.24 -44.44
CA ALA A 256 0.44 -37.75 -43.44
C ALA A 256 1.63 -36.78 -43.21
N LYS A 257 2.15 -36.16 -44.27
CA LYS A 257 3.21 -35.16 -44.18
C LYS A 257 2.72 -33.91 -43.45
N ALA A 258 1.57 -33.38 -43.77
CA ALA A 258 1.00 -32.23 -43.11
C ALA A 258 0.71 -32.51 -41.61
N GLN A 259 0.16 -33.69 -41.29
CA GLN A 259 -0.05 -34.16 -39.94
C GLN A 259 1.27 -34.21 -39.13
N SER A 260 2.34 -34.75 -39.72
CA SER A 260 3.64 -34.82 -39.03
C SER A 260 4.25 -33.45 -38.79
N LEU A 261 4.08 -32.48 -39.67
CA LEU A 261 4.52 -31.10 -39.50
C LEU A 261 3.80 -30.43 -38.30
N ILE A 262 2.48 -30.55 -38.24
CA ILE A 262 1.65 -30.01 -37.16
C ILE A 262 2.05 -30.65 -35.81
N GLN A 263 2.19 -31.99 -35.77
CA GLN A 263 2.56 -32.74 -34.58
C GLN A 263 3.96 -32.35 -34.07
N ASN A 264 4.94 -32.24 -34.97
CA ASN A 264 6.29 -31.81 -34.59
C ASN A 264 6.31 -30.37 -34.06
N THR A 265 5.52 -29.48 -34.67
CA THR A 265 5.41 -28.09 -34.18
C THR A 265 4.78 -28.04 -32.80
N GLN A 266 3.71 -28.79 -32.54
CA GLN A 266 3.11 -28.84 -31.22
C GLN A 266 4.07 -29.36 -30.15
N ARG A 267 4.87 -30.39 -30.45
CA ARG A 267 5.90 -30.91 -29.56
C ARG A 267 7.01 -29.90 -29.28
N SER A 268 7.38 -29.09 -30.28
CA SER A 268 8.38 -28.04 -30.14
C SER A 268 7.86 -26.80 -29.40
N PHE A 269 6.57 -26.54 -29.47
CA PHE A 269 5.89 -25.42 -28.84
C PHE A 269 4.75 -25.90 -27.92
N PRO A 270 5.08 -26.41 -26.71
CA PRO A 270 4.09 -27.03 -25.82
C PRO A 270 3.06 -26.04 -25.25
N ALA A 271 3.24 -24.73 -25.47
CA ALA A 271 2.24 -23.72 -25.14
C ALA A 271 0.98 -23.85 -26.00
N TYR A 272 1.07 -24.45 -27.20
CA TYR A 272 -0.09 -24.76 -28.01
C TYR A 272 -0.80 -26.02 -27.47
N SER A 273 -2.00 -25.85 -26.93
CA SER A 273 -2.87 -26.97 -26.52
C SER A 273 -3.46 -27.68 -27.72
N VAL A 274 -3.77 -26.92 -28.78
CA VAL A 274 -4.32 -27.44 -30.04
C VAL A 274 -3.76 -26.67 -31.21
N LEU A 275 -3.41 -27.41 -32.28
CA LEU A 275 -3.13 -26.84 -33.60
C LEU A 275 -4.10 -27.44 -34.60
N TYR A 276 -4.70 -26.64 -35.47
CA TYR A 276 -5.50 -27.17 -36.58
C TYR A 276 -5.41 -26.32 -37.83
N LEU A 277 -5.60 -26.97 -38.94
CA LEU A 277 -5.65 -26.42 -40.28
C LEU A 277 -7.07 -26.54 -40.84
N THR A 278 -7.59 -25.44 -41.35
CA THR A 278 -8.91 -25.42 -42.00
C THR A 278 -8.78 -25.25 -43.54
N ASN A 279 -9.82 -25.65 -44.29
CA ASN A 279 -9.97 -25.30 -45.69
C ASN A 279 -10.62 -23.91 -45.83
N GLN A 280 -10.85 -23.52 -47.11
CA GLN A 280 -11.55 -22.25 -47.46
C GLN A 280 -12.98 -22.12 -46.89
N ASN A 281 -13.63 -23.24 -46.57
CA ASN A 281 -14.98 -23.32 -46.02
C ASN A 281 -14.99 -23.38 -44.49
N ALA A 282 -13.83 -23.14 -43.83
CA ALA A 282 -13.64 -23.24 -42.41
C ALA A 282 -13.87 -24.65 -41.81
N GLN A 283 -13.75 -25.70 -42.61
CA GLN A 283 -13.79 -27.09 -42.14
C GLN A 283 -12.37 -27.51 -41.74
N ILE A 284 -12.24 -28.23 -40.61
CA ILE A 284 -10.95 -28.76 -40.18
C ILE A 284 -10.49 -29.86 -41.11
N ILE A 285 -9.29 -29.71 -41.68
CA ILE A 285 -8.62 -30.74 -42.48
C ILE A 285 -7.76 -31.63 -41.58
N ILE A 286 -7.04 -31.01 -40.65
CA ILE A 286 -6.06 -31.65 -39.74
C ILE A 286 -6.16 -30.98 -38.38
N SER A 287 -6.08 -31.78 -37.32
CA SER A 287 -5.91 -31.27 -35.95
C SER A 287 -4.92 -32.10 -35.14
N GLU A 288 -4.21 -31.44 -34.23
CA GLU A 288 -3.35 -32.10 -33.24
C GLU A 288 -3.64 -31.49 -31.86
N PRO A 289 -4.07 -32.27 -30.85
CA PRO A 289 -4.35 -33.70 -30.93
C PRO A 289 -5.51 -34.04 -31.92
N PRO A 290 -5.48 -35.26 -32.47
CA PRO A 290 -6.52 -35.69 -33.44
C PRO A 290 -7.92 -35.60 -32.84
N ARG A 291 -8.90 -35.05 -33.57
CA ARG A 291 -10.29 -34.90 -33.12
C ARG A 291 -11.24 -35.46 -34.16
N ASN A 292 -12.23 -36.21 -33.71
CA ASN A 292 -13.21 -36.90 -34.57
C ASN A 292 -14.41 -36.03 -35.01
N THR A 293 -14.34 -34.70 -34.82
CA THR A 293 -15.52 -33.84 -35.02
C THR A 293 -15.39 -33.00 -36.28
N LEU A 294 -15.90 -33.56 -37.39
CA LEU A 294 -16.11 -32.82 -38.63
C LEU A 294 -17.26 -31.81 -38.56
N ASP A 295 -18.09 -31.84 -37.51
CA ASP A 295 -19.40 -31.16 -37.45
C ASP A 295 -19.54 -30.06 -36.37
N GLU A 296 -18.58 -29.83 -35.51
CA GLU A 296 -18.71 -28.73 -34.52
C GLU A 296 -18.17 -27.41 -35.07
N PRO A 297 -18.94 -26.31 -34.91
CA PRO A 297 -18.44 -24.98 -35.22
C PRO A 297 -17.29 -24.67 -34.31
N LEU A 298 -16.09 -24.62 -34.84
CA LEU A 298 -14.90 -24.12 -34.20
C LEU A 298 -15.15 -22.68 -33.77
N LEU A 299 -14.89 -22.45 -32.51
CA LEU A 299 -14.95 -21.15 -31.88
C LEU A 299 -16.41 -20.66 -31.72
N GLY A 300 -16.77 -20.18 -30.57
CA GLY A 300 -17.93 -19.32 -30.37
C GLY A 300 -17.92 -18.04 -31.24
N LEU A 301 -17.05 -18.01 -32.24
CA LEU A 301 -16.95 -17.04 -33.32
C LEU A 301 -17.89 -17.48 -34.44
N ASN A 302 -18.91 -16.68 -34.70
CA ASN A 302 -19.79 -16.85 -35.86
C ASN A 302 -18.92 -17.05 -37.13
N ARG A 303 -18.91 -18.28 -37.69
CA ARG A 303 -18.06 -18.71 -38.82
C ARG A 303 -17.99 -17.66 -39.95
N GLN A 304 -19.10 -17.04 -40.25
CA GLN A 304 -19.20 -16.02 -41.30
C GLN A 304 -18.46 -14.72 -40.93
N SER A 305 -18.51 -14.28 -39.70
CA SER A 305 -17.88 -13.01 -39.30
C SER A 305 -16.35 -13.08 -39.24
N THR A 306 -15.79 -14.23 -38.84
CA THR A 306 -14.34 -14.43 -38.79
C THR A 306 -13.76 -14.63 -40.19
N HIS A 307 -14.44 -15.42 -41.05
CA HIS A 307 -14.04 -15.62 -42.45
C HIS A 307 -14.15 -14.33 -43.27
N GLN A 308 -15.22 -13.53 -43.07
CA GLN A 308 -15.39 -12.22 -43.73
C GLN A 308 -14.34 -11.20 -43.27
N LYS A 309 -13.96 -11.20 -41.99
CA LYS A 309 -12.87 -10.33 -41.49
C LYS A 309 -11.52 -10.73 -42.08
N LEU A 310 -11.23 -12.02 -42.19
CA LEU A 310 -9.97 -12.53 -42.74
C LEU A 310 -9.83 -12.32 -44.25
N GLN A 311 -10.93 -12.08 -44.99
CA GLN A 311 -10.91 -11.77 -46.43
C GLN A 311 -10.47 -10.31 -46.73
N GLN A 312 -10.37 -9.44 -45.73
CA GLN A 312 -9.91 -8.06 -45.94
C GLN A 312 -8.38 -8.00 -46.04
N PRO A 313 -7.79 -7.21 -46.98
CA PRO A 313 -6.34 -7.14 -47.20
C PRO A 313 -5.51 -6.66 -45.97
N ALA A 314 -6.15 -5.97 -45.05
CA ALA A 314 -5.51 -5.49 -43.81
C ALA A 314 -5.18 -6.62 -42.79
N HIS A 315 -5.61 -7.86 -43.03
CA HIS A 315 -5.51 -8.96 -42.06
C HIS A 315 -4.54 -10.08 -42.51
N LEU A 316 -3.53 -9.75 -43.30
CA LEU A 316 -2.47 -10.68 -43.70
C LEU A 316 -1.50 -11.07 -42.58
N GLN A 317 -1.56 -10.34 -41.45
CA GLN A 317 -0.72 -10.59 -40.26
C GLN A 317 -1.40 -11.58 -39.31
N PRO A 318 -0.64 -12.27 -38.45
CA PRO A 318 -1.19 -13.12 -37.40
C PRO A 318 -2.21 -12.36 -36.55
N GLN A 319 -3.40 -12.95 -36.38
CA GLN A 319 -4.50 -12.35 -35.62
C GLN A 319 -4.73 -13.10 -34.31
N PHE A 320 -5.12 -12.37 -33.26
CA PHE A 320 -5.47 -12.94 -31.98
C PHE A 320 -6.97 -13.06 -31.79
N THR A 321 -7.39 -14.17 -31.20
CA THR A 321 -8.75 -14.28 -30.67
C THR A 321 -8.78 -13.67 -29.26
N HIS A 322 -9.97 -13.24 -28.86
CA HIS A 322 -10.19 -12.90 -27.44
C HIS A 322 -10.10 -14.17 -26.58
N LEU A 323 -9.77 -13.97 -25.29
CA LEU A 323 -9.83 -15.04 -24.31
C LEU A 323 -11.25 -15.61 -24.24
N HIS A 324 -11.37 -16.93 -24.43
CA HIS A 324 -12.63 -17.65 -24.39
C HIS A 324 -12.41 -19.09 -23.88
N HIS A 325 -13.47 -19.78 -23.61
CA HIS A 325 -13.50 -21.23 -23.49
C HIS A 325 -14.60 -21.75 -24.40
N ASP A 326 -14.40 -22.92 -24.95
CA ASP A 326 -15.38 -23.57 -25.77
C ASP A 326 -15.74 -24.97 -25.24
N LYS A 327 -16.62 -25.68 -25.90
CA LYS A 327 -17.02 -27.04 -25.51
C LYS A 327 -15.89 -28.06 -25.67
N ILE A 328 -14.88 -27.72 -26.43
CA ILE A 328 -13.79 -28.62 -26.82
C ILE A 328 -12.60 -28.41 -25.82
N GLU A 329 -12.31 -27.18 -25.48
CA GLU A 329 -11.30 -26.83 -24.47
C GLU A 329 -11.99 -26.25 -23.26
N THR A 330 -12.06 -27.03 -22.20
CA THR A 330 -12.69 -26.63 -20.92
C THR A 330 -11.90 -25.55 -20.18
N LEU A 331 -10.60 -25.42 -20.51
CA LEU A 331 -9.74 -24.39 -19.96
C LEU A 331 -9.81 -23.12 -20.81
N PRO A 332 -9.75 -21.93 -20.17
CA PRO A 332 -9.66 -20.68 -20.91
C PRO A 332 -8.43 -20.64 -21.81
N HIS A 333 -8.60 -20.22 -23.05
CA HIS A 333 -7.53 -20.14 -24.04
C HIS A 333 -7.73 -18.94 -24.97
N PHE A 334 -6.69 -18.55 -25.65
CA PHE A 334 -6.73 -17.60 -26.76
C PHE A 334 -5.98 -18.16 -27.94
N GLY A 335 -6.39 -17.79 -29.15
CA GLY A 335 -5.82 -18.36 -30.35
C GLY A 335 -5.01 -17.37 -31.17
N VAL A 336 -4.03 -17.90 -31.87
CA VAL A 336 -3.31 -17.21 -32.94
C VAL A 336 -3.78 -17.81 -34.27
N MET A 337 -4.22 -16.96 -35.20
CA MET A 337 -4.68 -17.33 -36.52
C MET A 337 -3.73 -16.81 -37.59
N ILE A 338 -3.33 -17.65 -38.52
CA ILE A 338 -2.57 -17.28 -39.70
C ILE A 338 -3.40 -17.65 -40.96
N PRO A 339 -3.89 -16.68 -41.73
CA PRO A 339 -4.62 -16.93 -42.94
C PRO A 339 -3.67 -17.30 -44.07
N PHE A 340 -4.08 -18.27 -44.91
CA PHE A 340 -3.44 -18.59 -46.18
C PHE A 340 -4.19 -17.89 -47.31
N MET A 341 -3.52 -17.00 -48.02
CA MET A 341 -4.14 -16.21 -49.11
C MET A 341 -3.69 -16.66 -50.48
N ALA A 342 -4.58 -16.55 -51.45
CA ALA A 342 -4.30 -16.65 -52.86
C ALA A 342 -4.84 -15.43 -53.61
N PRO A 343 -4.50 -15.21 -54.85
CA PRO A 343 -5.07 -14.12 -55.67
C PRO A 343 -6.59 -14.15 -55.77
N ASP A 344 -7.18 -15.33 -55.66
CA ASP A 344 -8.62 -15.61 -55.73
C ASP A 344 -9.32 -15.58 -54.34
N GLY A 345 -8.60 -15.36 -53.26
CA GLY A 345 -9.16 -15.25 -51.92
C GLY A 345 -8.49 -16.12 -50.86
N LEU A 346 -9.20 -16.37 -49.77
CA LEU A 346 -8.73 -17.15 -48.62
C LEU A 346 -8.74 -18.65 -48.95
N LYS A 347 -7.57 -19.31 -48.83
CA LYS A 347 -7.41 -20.77 -49.04
C LYS A 347 -7.68 -21.58 -47.76
N GLY A 348 -7.44 -21.01 -46.60
CA GLY A 348 -7.59 -21.69 -45.33
C GLY A 348 -6.97 -20.88 -44.18
N VAL A 349 -7.05 -21.41 -42.97
CA VAL A 349 -6.51 -20.78 -41.75
C VAL A 349 -5.77 -21.83 -40.94
N LEU A 350 -4.54 -21.49 -40.51
CA LEU A 350 -3.85 -22.21 -39.46
C LEU A 350 -4.18 -21.53 -38.12
N TYR A 351 -4.65 -22.31 -37.16
CA TYR A 351 -5.00 -21.86 -35.84
C TYR A 351 -4.16 -22.61 -34.80
N GLY A 352 -3.65 -21.84 -33.85
CA GLY A 352 -3.01 -22.38 -32.67
C GLY A 352 -3.69 -21.86 -31.40
N SER A 353 -4.20 -22.75 -30.56
CA SER A 353 -4.77 -22.44 -29.25
C SER A 353 -3.65 -22.40 -28.20
N LEU A 354 -3.50 -21.28 -27.51
CA LEU A 354 -2.49 -21.09 -26.49
C LEU A 354 -3.10 -21.30 -25.09
N ASN A 355 -2.50 -22.19 -24.32
CA ASN A 355 -2.91 -22.52 -22.97
C ASN A 355 -2.52 -21.40 -21.99
N VAL A 356 -3.52 -20.81 -21.34
CA VAL A 356 -3.37 -19.74 -20.36
C VAL A 356 -2.62 -20.22 -19.09
N GLU A 357 -2.73 -21.50 -18.76
CA GLU A 357 -2.03 -22.08 -17.61
C GLU A 357 -0.50 -22.01 -17.77
N GLN A 358 0.00 -22.29 -18.97
CA GLN A 358 1.43 -22.15 -19.30
C GLN A 358 1.92 -20.71 -19.10
N LEU A 359 1.10 -19.73 -19.44
CA LEU A 359 1.40 -18.33 -19.23
C LEU A 359 1.39 -17.95 -17.74
N SER A 360 0.49 -18.54 -16.96
CA SER A 360 0.47 -18.37 -15.50
C SER A 360 1.72 -18.94 -14.83
N ILE A 361 2.15 -20.14 -15.27
CA ILE A 361 3.40 -20.76 -14.80
C ILE A 361 4.61 -19.87 -15.18
N PHE A 362 4.64 -19.35 -16.41
CA PHE A 362 5.67 -18.42 -16.85
C PHE A 362 5.75 -17.18 -15.95
N LEU A 363 4.62 -16.56 -15.59
CA LEU A 363 4.57 -15.42 -14.68
C LEU A 363 5.04 -15.81 -13.26
N GLN A 364 4.70 -17.00 -12.78
CA GLN A 364 5.17 -17.50 -11.48
C GLN A 364 6.68 -17.68 -11.42
N LEU A 365 7.29 -18.25 -12.47
CA LEU A 365 8.72 -18.50 -12.55
C LEU A 365 9.55 -17.20 -12.68
N ASN A 366 8.98 -16.16 -13.27
CA ASN A 366 9.63 -14.85 -13.40
C ASN A 366 9.35 -13.91 -12.22
N GLY A 367 8.45 -14.29 -11.29
CA GLY A 367 8.18 -13.57 -10.05
C GLY A 367 9.24 -13.89 -9.00
N THR A 368 10.21 -13.01 -8.79
CA THR A 368 11.31 -13.22 -7.84
C THR A 368 10.99 -12.82 -6.40
N ALA A 369 10.00 -11.95 -6.18
CA ALA A 369 9.63 -11.45 -4.86
C ALA A 369 8.32 -12.09 -4.38
N LYS A 370 8.32 -12.58 -3.13
CA LYS A 370 7.17 -13.26 -2.50
C LYS A 370 5.93 -12.37 -2.41
N GLU A 371 6.12 -11.06 -2.30
CA GLU A 371 5.07 -10.05 -2.17
C GLU A 371 4.62 -9.45 -3.51
N LEU A 372 5.26 -9.84 -4.62
CA LEU A 372 4.95 -9.33 -5.95
C LEU A 372 4.00 -10.28 -6.68
N THR A 373 2.84 -9.77 -7.07
CA THR A 373 1.91 -10.48 -7.96
C THR A 373 1.98 -9.88 -9.35
N MET A 374 2.13 -10.73 -10.35
CA MET A 374 2.11 -10.38 -11.77
C MET A 374 0.81 -10.86 -12.39
N THR A 375 0.12 -10.01 -13.09
CA THR A 375 -1.14 -10.33 -13.77
C THR A 375 -1.14 -9.75 -15.16
N LEU A 376 -1.40 -10.58 -16.16
CA LEU A 376 -1.61 -10.16 -17.54
C LEU A 376 -3.10 -9.98 -17.78
N MET A 377 -3.48 -8.84 -18.34
CA MET A 377 -4.88 -8.47 -18.58
C MET A 377 -5.07 -8.04 -20.04
N ASP A 378 -6.27 -8.22 -20.54
CA ASP A 378 -6.69 -7.66 -21.83
C ASP A 378 -7.15 -6.20 -21.70
N ASN A 379 -7.52 -5.58 -22.82
CA ASN A 379 -8.04 -4.22 -22.88
C ASN A 379 -9.42 -4.03 -22.19
N GLN A 380 -10.13 -5.13 -21.92
CA GLN A 380 -11.39 -5.14 -21.18
C GLN A 380 -11.22 -5.38 -19.69
N ASN A 381 -9.99 -5.36 -19.18
CA ASN A 381 -9.61 -5.68 -17.80
C ASN A 381 -9.97 -7.11 -17.37
N ARG A 382 -10.05 -8.06 -18.31
CA ARG A 382 -10.16 -9.47 -17.98
C ARG A 382 -8.77 -10.06 -17.76
N ILE A 383 -8.64 -10.89 -16.75
CA ILE A 383 -7.39 -11.58 -16.44
C ILE A 383 -7.13 -12.64 -17.52
N LEU A 384 -5.99 -12.55 -18.18
CA LEU A 384 -5.47 -13.58 -19.07
C LEU A 384 -4.73 -14.63 -18.27
N ALA A 385 -3.77 -14.22 -17.45
CA ALA A 385 -2.95 -15.08 -16.62
C ALA A 385 -2.50 -14.33 -15.37
N SER A 386 -2.19 -15.05 -14.29
CA SER A 386 -1.65 -14.45 -13.07
C SER A 386 -0.67 -15.39 -12.36
N SER A 387 0.33 -14.81 -11.71
CA SER A 387 1.20 -15.54 -10.78
C SER A 387 0.49 -15.92 -9.47
N SER A 388 -0.63 -15.28 -9.15
CA SER A 388 -1.45 -15.60 -7.97
C SER A 388 -2.57 -16.57 -8.33
N PRO A 389 -2.70 -17.72 -7.62
CA PRO A 389 -3.75 -18.70 -7.88
C PRO A 389 -5.16 -18.19 -7.53
N GLU A 390 -5.26 -17.11 -6.76
CA GLU A 390 -6.55 -16.48 -6.39
C GLU A 390 -7.16 -15.71 -7.57
N LEU A 391 -6.34 -15.24 -8.50
CA LEU A 391 -6.73 -14.46 -9.65
C LEU A 391 -6.95 -15.39 -10.85
N LYS A 392 -8.19 -15.83 -11.04
CA LYS A 392 -8.54 -16.79 -12.08
C LYS A 392 -8.65 -16.12 -13.44
N PRO A 393 -8.22 -16.80 -14.53
CA PRO A 393 -8.44 -16.34 -15.89
C PRO A 393 -9.94 -16.05 -16.18
N MET A 394 -10.22 -15.13 -17.08
CA MET A 394 -11.52 -14.58 -17.44
C MET A 394 -12.21 -13.71 -16.40
N ALA A 395 -11.75 -13.71 -15.15
CA ALA A 395 -12.30 -12.81 -14.13
C ALA A 395 -12.00 -11.34 -14.47
N MET A 396 -12.95 -10.45 -14.18
CA MET A 396 -12.75 -9.00 -14.29
C MET A 396 -11.97 -8.49 -13.09
N LEU A 397 -10.91 -7.76 -13.35
CA LEU A 397 -10.11 -7.13 -12.30
C LEU A 397 -10.23 -5.61 -12.36
N ASP A 398 -10.98 -5.05 -11.41
CA ASP A 398 -11.05 -3.61 -11.19
C ASP A 398 -10.03 -3.23 -10.11
N LEU A 399 -8.93 -2.58 -10.51
CA LEU A 399 -7.83 -2.18 -9.62
C LEU A 399 -8.23 -1.09 -8.62
N GLN A 400 -9.33 -0.37 -8.86
CA GLN A 400 -9.78 0.73 -8.00
C GLN A 400 -10.90 0.30 -7.05
N LYS A 401 -11.48 -0.87 -7.24
CA LYS A 401 -12.62 -1.35 -6.46
C LYS A 401 -12.27 -1.46 -4.97
N GLY A 402 -13.13 -0.89 -4.13
CA GLY A 402 -13.04 -1.02 -2.67
C GLY A 402 -11.95 -0.19 -2.00
N GLY A 403 -11.35 0.77 -2.70
CA GLY A 403 -10.31 1.63 -2.13
C GLY A 403 -10.16 2.98 -2.81
N LYS A 404 -9.24 3.78 -2.29
CA LYS A 404 -8.85 5.07 -2.85
C LYS A 404 -7.57 4.90 -3.66
N TRP A 405 -7.59 5.38 -4.88
CA TRP A 405 -6.45 5.36 -5.78
C TRP A 405 -5.71 6.70 -5.73
N ARG A 406 -4.39 6.65 -5.55
CA ARG A 406 -3.49 7.80 -5.67
C ARG A 406 -2.48 7.52 -6.79
N SER A 407 -2.54 8.25 -7.89
CA SER A 407 -1.54 8.17 -8.94
C SER A 407 -0.23 8.79 -8.46
N LEU A 408 0.88 8.07 -8.63
CA LEU A 408 2.23 8.55 -8.32
C LEU A 408 2.97 8.94 -9.61
N THR A 409 2.82 8.12 -10.66
CA THR A 409 3.28 8.40 -12.03
C THR A 409 2.17 7.96 -13.00
N PRO A 410 2.29 8.17 -14.31
CA PRO A 410 1.32 7.68 -15.29
C PRO A 410 1.11 6.17 -15.24
N THR A 411 2.14 5.39 -14.89
CA THR A 411 2.10 3.92 -14.82
C THR A 411 2.00 3.37 -13.41
N LEU A 412 2.32 4.17 -12.38
CA LEU A 412 2.39 3.74 -10.99
C LEU A 412 1.29 4.37 -10.15
N GLY A 413 0.53 3.57 -9.43
CA GLY A 413 -0.49 4.00 -8.50
C GLY A 413 -0.42 3.29 -7.15
N HIS A 414 -0.91 3.94 -6.12
CA HIS A 414 -1.08 3.39 -4.78
C HIS A 414 -2.57 3.25 -4.48
N TRP A 415 -2.99 2.04 -4.17
CA TRP A 415 -4.36 1.72 -3.76
C TRP A 415 -4.41 1.53 -2.24
N LEU A 416 -5.28 2.28 -1.58
CA LEU A 416 -5.51 2.24 -0.15
C LEU A 416 -6.95 1.80 0.13
N PRO A 417 -7.20 0.69 0.87
CA PRO A 417 -8.56 0.18 1.08
C PRO A 417 -9.44 1.20 1.83
N ASP A 418 -10.70 1.35 1.39
CA ASP A 418 -11.67 2.25 2.04
C ASP A 418 -12.41 1.52 3.18
N LYS A 419 -11.65 1.06 4.17
CA LYS A 419 -12.16 0.38 5.36
C LYS A 419 -12.12 1.33 6.56
N LYS A 420 -13.14 1.23 7.44
CA LYS A 420 -13.21 2.00 8.70
C LYS A 420 -12.33 1.37 9.79
N ILE A 421 -11.06 1.17 9.50
CA ILE A 421 -10.04 0.64 10.43
C ILE A 421 -8.98 1.71 10.67
N SER A 422 -8.10 1.48 11.66
CA SER A 422 -7.03 2.44 11.96
C SER A 422 -6.16 2.70 10.72
N PRO A 423 -5.65 3.93 10.52
CA PRO A 423 -4.84 4.27 9.35
C PRO A 423 -3.64 3.33 9.15
N MET A 424 -2.96 2.95 10.23
CA MET A 424 -1.81 2.05 10.15
C MET A 424 -2.16 0.65 9.63
N LEU A 425 -3.29 0.07 10.08
CA LEU A 425 -3.77 -1.22 9.56
C LEU A 425 -4.21 -1.11 8.10
N ARG A 426 -4.81 0.02 7.73
CA ARG A 426 -5.21 0.31 6.36
C ARG A 426 -4.01 0.37 5.41
N TRP A 427 -2.90 1.00 5.82
CA TRP A 427 -1.67 1.04 5.04
C TRP A 427 -1.02 -0.34 4.86
N ARG A 428 -1.05 -1.20 5.86
CA ARG A 428 -0.58 -2.60 5.73
C ARG A 428 -1.37 -3.45 4.75
N GLN A 429 -2.64 -3.10 4.50
CA GLN A 429 -3.50 -3.76 3.53
C GLN A 429 -3.53 -3.03 2.17
N SER A 430 -2.67 -2.06 1.97
CA SER A 430 -2.57 -1.33 0.71
C SER A 430 -1.69 -2.07 -0.30
N PHE A 431 -1.76 -1.63 -1.57
CA PHE A 431 -0.92 -2.17 -2.62
C PHE A 431 -0.43 -1.06 -3.54
N TYR A 432 0.79 -1.22 -4.04
CA TYR A 432 1.31 -0.44 -5.14
C TYR A 432 1.12 -1.22 -6.44
N TYR A 433 0.67 -0.53 -7.46
CA TYR A 433 0.41 -1.11 -8.77
C TYR A 433 1.21 -0.40 -9.84
N ALA A 434 1.96 -1.16 -10.66
CA ALA A 434 2.44 -0.68 -11.95
C ALA A 434 1.57 -1.31 -13.05
N VAL A 435 1.05 -0.48 -13.96
CA VAL A 435 0.19 -0.90 -15.08
C VAL A 435 0.86 -0.46 -16.37
N VAL A 436 1.35 -1.43 -17.13
CA VAL A 436 2.18 -1.19 -18.29
C VAL A 436 1.63 -1.93 -19.51
N PRO A 437 1.42 -1.27 -20.66
CA PRO A 437 1.03 -1.95 -21.89
C PRO A 437 2.15 -2.86 -22.37
N LEU A 438 1.81 -4.04 -22.88
CA LEU A 438 2.80 -5.00 -23.37
C LEU A 438 3.45 -4.50 -24.68
N ASP A 439 2.63 -4.08 -25.65
CA ASP A 439 3.04 -3.51 -26.93
C ASP A 439 1.89 -2.74 -27.57
N HIS A 440 2.17 -1.98 -28.65
CA HIS A 440 1.13 -1.33 -29.46
C HIS A 440 0.30 -2.31 -30.27
N GLU A 441 0.89 -3.43 -30.69
CA GLU A 441 0.24 -4.46 -31.52
C GLU A 441 -0.59 -5.42 -30.68
N ILE A 442 -0.25 -5.59 -29.39
CA ILE A 442 -0.89 -6.56 -28.50
C ILE A 442 -1.69 -5.78 -27.44
N PRO A 443 -3.03 -5.90 -27.45
CA PRO A 443 -3.87 -5.13 -26.54
C PRO A 443 -3.87 -5.70 -25.11
N TRP A 444 -2.70 -6.08 -24.61
CA TRP A 444 -2.52 -6.61 -23.27
C TRP A 444 -1.75 -5.64 -22.36
N LYS A 445 -2.03 -5.74 -21.08
CA LYS A 445 -1.36 -4.96 -20.02
C LYS A 445 -0.76 -5.90 -19.00
N LEU A 446 0.49 -5.64 -18.61
CA LEU A 446 1.09 -6.25 -17.44
C LEU A 446 0.74 -5.38 -16.22
N VAL A 447 0.16 -6.01 -15.21
CA VAL A 447 -0.13 -5.39 -13.92
C VAL A 447 0.77 -6.04 -12.87
N LEU A 448 1.66 -5.26 -12.31
CA LEU A 448 2.49 -5.63 -11.17
C LEU A 448 1.83 -5.09 -9.90
N ARG A 449 1.56 -5.96 -8.92
CA ARG A 449 1.01 -5.60 -7.61
C ARG A 449 2.01 -5.95 -6.52
N LEU A 450 2.48 -4.96 -5.79
CA LEU A 450 3.44 -5.11 -4.71
C LEU A 450 2.80 -4.74 -3.37
N SER A 451 2.94 -5.62 -2.37
CA SER A 451 2.60 -5.30 -0.98
C SER A 451 3.73 -4.47 -0.35
N PRO A 452 3.45 -3.31 0.25
CA PRO A 452 4.45 -2.50 0.93
C PRO A 452 4.79 -3.01 2.34
N GLU A 453 4.30 -4.16 2.75
CA GLU A 453 4.43 -4.65 4.14
C GLU A 453 5.89 -4.77 4.62
N PRO A 454 6.85 -5.30 3.84
CA PRO A 454 8.26 -5.35 4.25
C PRO A 454 8.84 -3.96 4.48
N GLN A 455 8.62 -3.04 3.54
CA GLN A 455 9.14 -1.68 3.60
C GLN A 455 8.47 -0.88 4.73
N ILE A 456 7.20 -1.14 5.02
CA ILE A 456 6.49 -0.59 6.20
C ILE A 456 7.16 -1.07 7.50
N ASN A 457 7.50 -2.36 7.60
CA ASN A 457 8.16 -2.91 8.77
C ASN A 457 9.54 -2.28 8.99
N ASP A 458 10.33 -2.09 7.95
CA ASP A 458 11.65 -1.45 8.03
C ASP A 458 11.53 0.02 8.49
N LEU A 459 10.58 0.77 7.94
CA LEU A 459 10.29 2.13 8.36
C LEU A 459 9.85 2.20 9.83
N GLN A 460 8.99 1.29 10.27
CA GLN A 460 8.53 1.20 11.65
C GLN A 460 9.68 0.88 12.59
N LEU A 461 10.57 -0.05 12.23
CA LEU A 461 11.74 -0.42 13.03
C LEU A 461 12.72 0.74 13.18
N LEU A 462 13.03 1.45 12.09
CA LEU A 462 13.87 2.64 12.12
C LEU A 462 13.28 3.72 13.04
N SER A 463 11.99 3.99 12.88
CA SER A 463 11.30 5.01 13.67
C SER A 463 11.18 4.62 15.14
N LEU A 464 10.97 3.34 15.44
CA LEU A 464 10.98 2.83 16.82
C LEU A 464 12.34 3.03 17.47
N LYS A 465 13.44 2.71 16.79
CA LYS A 465 14.80 2.94 17.29
C LYS A 465 15.03 4.42 17.61
N ASN A 466 14.62 5.33 16.75
CA ASN A 466 14.74 6.77 16.95
C ASN A 466 13.93 7.25 18.15
N LEU A 467 12.68 6.78 18.31
CA LEU A 467 11.83 7.14 19.46
C LEU A 467 12.35 6.58 20.78
N ILE A 468 12.87 5.35 20.80
CA ILE A 468 13.52 4.76 21.98
C ILE A 468 14.75 5.58 22.36
N THR A 469 15.60 5.92 21.39
CA THR A 469 16.78 6.78 21.62
C THR A 469 16.37 8.12 22.20
N LEU A 470 15.34 8.76 21.65
CA LEU A 470 14.80 10.02 22.19
C LEU A 470 14.30 9.86 23.61
N LEU A 471 13.55 8.80 23.93
CA LEU A 471 13.06 8.54 25.29
C LEU A 471 14.19 8.30 26.30
N VAL A 472 15.19 7.50 25.92
CA VAL A 472 16.36 7.22 26.77
C VAL A 472 17.15 8.49 27.05
N LEU A 473 17.47 9.27 26.02
CA LEU A 473 18.20 10.52 26.15
C LEU A 473 17.40 11.57 26.96
N THR A 474 16.08 11.61 26.77
CA THR A 474 15.18 12.46 27.57
C THR A 474 15.17 12.02 29.04
N GLY A 475 15.10 10.71 29.30
CA GLY A 475 15.17 10.16 30.64
C GLY A 475 16.49 10.51 31.36
N LEU A 476 17.62 10.35 30.68
CA LEU A 476 18.92 10.77 31.17
C LEU A 476 18.97 12.29 31.38
N GLY A 477 18.42 13.06 30.47
CA GLY A 477 18.28 14.52 30.58
C GLY A 477 17.45 14.94 31.81
N LEU A 478 16.32 14.27 32.07
CA LEU A 478 15.50 14.52 33.26
C LEU A 478 16.28 14.25 34.53
N ILE A 479 16.98 13.12 34.64
CA ILE A 479 17.79 12.76 35.81
C ILE A 479 18.91 13.80 36.01
N THR A 480 19.68 14.09 34.97
CA THR A 480 20.78 15.06 35.03
C THR A 480 20.27 16.45 35.40
N SER A 481 19.14 16.87 34.83
CA SER A 481 18.55 18.19 35.14
C SER A 481 18.09 18.30 36.58
N ILE A 482 17.59 17.21 37.20
CA ILE A 482 17.28 17.19 38.65
C ILE A 482 18.53 17.43 39.48
N PHE A 483 19.64 16.75 39.17
CA PHE A 483 20.87 16.91 39.91
C PHE A 483 21.47 18.31 39.74
N VAL A 484 21.56 18.82 38.53
CA VAL A 484 22.13 20.12 38.20
C VAL A 484 21.29 21.24 38.81
N SER A 485 19.95 21.21 38.63
CA SER A 485 19.08 22.26 39.14
C SER A 485 19.09 22.35 40.64
N ARG A 486 19.12 21.21 41.37
CA ARG A 486 19.25 21.18 42.83
C ARG A 486 20.60 21.72 43.31
N ARG A 487 21.70 21.31 42.65
CA ARG A 487 23.05 21.72 43.07
C ARG A 487 23.32 23.21 42.80
N VAL A 488 22.77 23.75 41.72
CA VAL A 488 22.91 25.18 41.38
C VAL A 488 21.97 26.06 42.22
N ALA A 489 20.78 25.56 42.57
CA ALA A 489 19.81 26.32 43.35
C ALA A 489 20.03 26.25 44.87
N SER A 490 20.81 25.28 45.36
CA SER A 490 21.02 25.10 46.81
C SER A 490 21.85 26.20 47.52
N PRO A 491 22.72 26.99 46.82
CA PRO A 491 23.45 28.12 47.45
C PRO A 491 22.63 29.41 47.50
N LEU A 492 21.46 29.50 46.87
CA LEU A 492 20.55 30.64 46.84
C LEU A 492 19.35 30.41 47.79
#